data_1eaf5994eac5f315f590c87094e6b968
#
_entry.id   1eaf5994eac5f315f590c87094e6b968
#
_cell.length_a   1.000
_cell.length_b   1.000
_cell.length_c   1.000
_cell.angle_alpha   90.00
_cell.angle_beta   90.00
_cell.angle_gamma   90.00
#
_symmetry.space_group_name_H-M   'P 1'
#
loop_
_entity.id
_entity.type
_entity.pdbx_description
1 polymer ?
#
loop_
_entity_poly.entity_id
_entity_poly.type
_entity_poly.pdbx_seq_one_letter_code
_entity_poly.pdbx_strand_id
1 'polypeptide(L)'
;MGNLPPWVIGVLAGLASSTLYAAASGGATPAIVLLYLSPLPIFIAGLGWGSMMALIAGGTGLVLTSLFNGISSGVVYLAVEVAAPLWLMRLALTSRAVGGRGASAAARAARAREAHHRAVAAGEIDGPPDDLPEPEVTWYPPGLLVVWTTAIAASLLLISILSMTVTENGLRGAIMQMINTGIVDTGELGRVLDARGFDISPRAFLAGIASFVPAMAASLWLIMTLANMMVAQLILVRLGRAARPTPSIAELRYPKLFLAIFPASLLFAFLPGEAGFAGASLAAVLFIPYFLLGLATIHAISRRWQARSAALTGFYTALVLLSPLVAVLVGCLGLADAWMGLRERYAPDLEVA
;
A
#
# COMPACT_ATOMS: atom_id res chain seq x y z
N MET A 1 -2.66 -24.81 21.64
CA MET A 1 -3.46 -24.75 20.41
C MET A 1 -2.77 -25.61 19.38
N GLY A 2 -3.41 -26.70 18.91
CA GLY A 2 -2.83 -27.63 17.95
C GLY A 2 -2.37 -26.87 16.70
N ASN A 3 -1.20 -27.24 16.17
CA ASN A 3 -0.64 -26.63 14.97
C ASN A 3 -1.53 -26.97 13.77
N LEU A 4 -2.41 -26.02 13.40
CA LEU A 4 -3.18 -26.16 12.16
C LEU A 4 -2.20 -26.30 10.98
N PRO A 5 -2.46 -27.20 10.04
CA PRO A 5 -1.66 -27.31 8.83
C PRO A 5 -1.62 -25.96 8.11
N PRO A 6 -0.48 -25.50 7.58
CA PRO A 6 -0.35 -24.16 6.96
C PRO A 6 -1.37 -23.89 5.86
N TRP A 7 -1.74 -24.88 5.04
CA TRP A 7 -2.74 -24.73 3.99
C TRP A 7 -4.13 -24.35 4.52
N VAL A 8 -4.50 -24.78 5.72
CA VAL A 8 -5.77 -24.42 6.37
C VAL A 8 -5.79 -22.91 6.65
N ILE A 9 -4.64 -22.35 7.05
CA ILE A 9 -4.51 -20.89 7.26
C ILE A 9 -4.75 -20.14 5.95
N GLY A 10 -4.18 -20.64 4.84
CA GLY A 10 -4.44 -20.09 3.51
C GLY A 10 -5.93 -20.10 3.15
N VAL A 11 -6.60 -21.24 3.34
CA VAL A 11 -8.04 -21.35 3.05
C VAL A 11 -8.87 -20.41 3.93
N LEU A 12 -8.61 -20.37 5.23
CA LEU A 12 -9.31 -19.47 6.15
C LEU A 12 -9.08 -18.00 5.83
N ALA A 13 -7.87 -17.63 5.43
CA ALA A 13 -7.54 -16.28 5.00
C ALA A 13 -8.28 -15.92 3.70
N GLY A 14 -8.38 -16.83 2.75
CA GLY A 14 -9.15 -16.63 1.51
C GLY A 14 -10.66 -16.49 1.76
N LEU A 15 -11.21 -17.31 2.68
CA LEU A 15 -12.60 -17.18 3.11
C LEU A 15 -12.85 -15.82 3.77
N ALA A 16 -11.99 -15.39 4.70
CA ALA A 16 -12.11 -14.09 5.34
C ALA A 16 -12.02 -12.94 4.33
N SER A 17 -11.06 -13.00 3.40
CA SER A 17 -10.87 -11.98 2.35
C SER A 17 -12.10 -11.87 1.44
N SER A 18 -12.62 -12.99 0.92
CA SER A 18 -13.81 -13.00 0.06
C SER A 18 -15.06 -12.51 0.78
N THR A 19 -15.21 -12.82 2.08
CA THR A 19 -16.32 -12.34 2.90
C THR A 19 -16.26 -10.82 3.11
N LEU A 20 -15.07 -10.27 3.41
CA LEU A 20 -14.86 -8.83 3.52
C LEU A 20 -15.17 -8.11 2.19
N TYR A 21 -14.74 -8.70 1.08
CA TYR A 21 -15.03 -8.18 -0.27
C TYR A 21 -16.54 -8.20 -0.57
N ALA A 22 -17.22 -9.31 -0.29
CA ALA A 22 -18.66 -9.47 -0.54
C ALA A 22 -19.50 -8.52 0.34
N ALA A 23 -19.04 -8.18 1.54
CA ALA A 23 -19.74 -7.25 2.42
C ALA A 23 -19.89 -5.85 1.81
N ALA A 24 -19.02 -5.47 0.86
CA ALA A 24 -19.10 -4.20 0.14
C ALA A 24 -20.37 -4.08 -0.73
N SER A 25 -20.91 -5.19 -1.23
CA SER A 25 -22.12 -5.19 -2.04
C SER A 25 -23.40 -4.81 -1.27
N GLY A 26 -23.33 -4.76 0.08
CA GLY A 26 -24.44 -4.36 0.95
C GLY A 26 -24.76 -2.85 0.98
N GLY A 27 -23.97 -1.99 0.33
CA GLY A 27 -24.27 -0.56 0.11
C GLY A 27 -24.21 0.35 1.34
N ALA A 28 -23.90 -0.17 2.53
CA ALA A 28 -23.78 0.63 3.74
C ALA A 28 -22.37 1.26 3.87
N THR A 29 -22.27 2.45 4.47
CA THR A 29 -20.96 3.14 4.68
C THR A 29 -19.89 2.25 5.31
N PRO A 30 -20.17 1.37 6.31
CA PRO A 30 -19.20 0.42 6.85
C PRO A 30 -18.66 -0.58 5.82
N ALA A 31 -19.44 -0.88 4.78
CA ALA A 31 -19.08 -1.86 3.74
C ALA A 31 -17.82 -1.44 2.96
N ILE A 32 -17.63 -0.14 2.73
CA ILE A 32 -16.42 0.38 2.05
C ILE A 32 -15.16 0.10 2.86
N VAL A 33 -15.23 0.26 4.18
CA VAL A 33 -14.09 -0.05 5.06
C VAL A 33 -13.73 -1.54 5.00
N LEU A 34 -14.75 -2.41 4.99
CA LEU A 34 -14.56 -3.86 4.88
C LEU A 34 -13.94 -4.25 3.55
N LEU A 35 -14.34 -3.59 2.46
CA LEU A 35 -13.72 -3.77 1.14
C LEU A 35 -12.22 -3.49 1.19
N TYR A 36 -11.83 -2.34 1.74
CA TYR A 36 -10.41 -1.96 1.83
C TYR A 36 -9.60 -2.84 2.79
N LEU A 37 -10.23 -3.59 3.68
CA LEU A 37 -9.58 -4.57 4.55
C LEU A 37 -9.51 -5.97 3.93
N SER A 38 -10.15 -6.20 2.77
CA SER A 38 -10.20 -7.52 2.14
C SER A 38 -8.82 -8.11 1.82
N PRO A 39 -7.75 -7.36 1.44
CA PRO A 39 -6.41 -7.92 1.21
C PRO A 39 -5.67 -8.30 2.49
N LEU A 40 -6.09 -7.78 3.66
CA LEU A 40 -5.37 -7.98 4.92
C LEU A 40 -5.17 -9.46 5.29
N PRO A 41 -6.19 -10.35 5.22
CA PRO A 41 -6.00 -11.77 5.50
C PRO A 41 -4.98 -12.44 4.55
N ILE A 42 -4.95 -12.04 3.27
CA ILE A 42 -4.00 -12.54 2.28
C ILE A 42 -2.57 -12.11 2.65
N PHE A 43 -2.36 -10.85 3.06
CA PHE A 43 -1.07 -10.36 3.55
C PHE A 43 -0.62 -11.10 4.81
N ILE A 44 -1.53 -11.34 5.77
CA ILE A 44 -1.21 -12.08 6.99
C ILE A 44 -0.76 -13.51 6.64
N ALA A 45 -1.51 -14.22 5.80
CA ALA A 45 -1.16 -15.59 5.39
C ALA A 45 0.20 -15.64 4.68
N GLY A 46 0.45 -14.67 3.76
CA GLY A 46 1.66 -14.64 2.97
C GLY A 46 2.91 -14.22 3.74
N LEU A 47 2.84 -13.15 4.52
CA LEU A 47 3.98 -12.66 5.30
C LEU A 47 4.32 -13.57 6.48
N GLY A 48 3.32 -14.31 7.04
CA GLY A 48 3.53 -15.19 8.18
C GLY A 48 3.87 -16.63 7.82
N TRP A 49 3.40 -17.13 6.67
CA TRP A 49 3.56 -18.55 6.29
C TRP A 49 4.09 -18.74 4.86
N GLY A 50 4.45 -17.67 4.18
CA GLY A 50 5.08 -17.67 2.86
C GLY A 50 4.11 -17.52 1.69
N SER A 51 4.67 -17.26 0.51
CA SER A 51 3.93 -16.92 -0.72
C SER A 51 2.95 -18.03 -1.18
N MET A 52 3.23 -19.30 -0.86
CA MET A 52 2.32 -20.40 -1.19
C MET A 52 0.99 -20.28 -0.43
N MET A 53 1.02 -19.86 0.85
CA MET A 53 -0.20 -19.66 1.64
C MET A 53 -1.01 -18.47 1.14
N ALA A 54 -0.34 -17.43 0.65
CA ALA A 54 -1.01 -16.33 -0.02
C ALA A 54 -1.68 -16.75 -1.33
N LEU A 55 -1.03 -17.63 -2.13
CA LEU A 55 -1.62 -18.18 -3.34
C LEU A 55 -2.88 -19.01 -3.02
N ILE A 56 -2.84 -19.85 -1.98
CA ILE A 56 -4.00 -20.62 -1.51
C ILE A 56 -5.11 -19.65 -1.07
N ALA A 57 -4.77 -18.60 -0.31
CA ALA A 57 -5.73 -17.59 0.13
C ALA A 57 -6.38 -16.86 -1.05
N GLY A 58 -5.56 -16.35 -1.98
CA GLY A 58 -6.04 -15.68 -3.17
C GLY A 58 -6.91 -16.58 -4.07
N GLY A 59 -6.49 -17.84 -4.27
CA GLY A 59 -7.23 -18.83 -5.04
C GLY A 59 -8.57 -19.20 -4.40
N THR A 60 -8.58 -19.44 -3.08
CA THR A 60 -9.82 -19.68 -2.32
C THR A 60 -10.76 -18.49 -2.41
N GLY A 61 -10.26 -17.26 -2.20
CA GLY A 61 -11.06 -16.06 -2.31
C GLY A 61 -11.62 -15.84 -3.72
N LEU A 62 -10.82 -16.09 -4.76
CA LEU A 62 -11.25 -16.03 -6.16
C LEU A 62 -12.41 -16.99 -6.45
N VAL A 63 -12.26 -18.26 -6.03
CA VAL A 63 -13.31 -19.28 -6.24
C VAL A 63 -14.60 -18.88 -5.53
N LEU A 64 -14.52 -18.50 -4.25
CA LEU A 64 -15.70 -18.10 -3.48
C LEU A 64 -16.36 -16.84 -4.04
N THR A 65 -15.59 -15.81 -4.38
CA THR A 65 -16.13 -14.59 -4.99
C THR A 65 -16.79 -14.88 -6.32
N SER A 66 -16.19 -15.74 -7.16
CA SER A 66 -16.77 -16.14 -8.45
C SER A 66 -18.06 -16.93 -8.31
N LEU A 67 -18.16 -17.82 -7.31
CA LEU A 67 -19.33 -18.64 -7.05
C LEU A 67 -20.51 -17.82 -6.51
N PHE A 68 -20.26 -16.89 -5.59
CA PHE A 68 -21.32 -16.13 -4.92
C PHE A 68 -21.69 -14.83 -5.61
N ASN A 69 -20.71 -14.16 -6.27
CA ASN A 69 -20.89 -12.83 -6.87
C ASN A 69 -20.74 -12.85 -8.41
N GLY A 70 -20.50 -14.00 -9.00
CA GLY A 70 -20.31 -14.16 -10.44
C GLY A 70 -18.84 -14.05 -10.89
N ILE A 71 -18.54 -14.62 -12.05
CA ILE A 71 -17.17 -14.71 -12.61
C ILE A 71 -16.53 -13.33 -12.80
N SER A 72 -17.30 -12.33 -13.26
CA SER A 72 -16.81 -10.96 -13.44
C SER A 72 -16.30 -10.35 -12.13
N SER A 73 -17.04 -10.53 -11.02
CA SER A 73 -16.60 -10.09 -9.69
C SER A 73 -15.36 -10.83 -9.23
N GLY A 74 -15.23 -12.12 -9.54
CA GLY A 74 -14.02 -12.90 -9.25
C GLY A 74 -12.80 -12.37 -9.99
N VAL A 75 -12.94 -12.00 -11.28
CA VAL A 75 -11.85 -11.39 -12.07
C VAL A 75 -11.44 -10.04 -11.48
N VAL A 76 -12.39 -9.20 -11.11
CA VAL A 76 -12.09 -7.90 -10.45
C VAL A 76 -11.40 -8.13 -9.09
N TYR A 77 -11.91 -9.05 -8.27
CA TYR A 77 -11.30 -9.43 -7.00
C TYR A 77 -9.84 -9.89 -7.20
N LEU A 78 -9.58 -10.76 -8.17
CA LEU A 78 -8.23 -11.22 -8.49
C LEU A 78 -7.31 -10.05 -8.86
N ALA A 79 -7.76 -9.17 -9.74
CA ALA A 79 -6.96 -8.06 -10.24
C ALA A 79 -6.66 -7.00 -9.17
N VAL A 80 -7.66 -6.67 -8.34
CA VAL A 80 -7.59 -5.55 -7.39
C VAL A 80 -7.12 -6.00 -6.01
N GLU A 81 -7.60 -7.15 -5.51
CA GLU A 81 -7.42 -7.56 -4.11
C GLU A 81 -6.37 -8.66 -3.93
N VAL A 82 -6.03 -9.41 -4.98
CA VAL A 82 -5.12 -10.58 -4.86
C VAL A 82 -3.78 -10.34 -5.55
N ALA A 83 -3.77 -9.82 -6.77
CA ALA A 83 -2.56 -9.73 -7.58
C ALA A 83 -1.48 -8.86 -6.93
N ALA A 84 -1.87 -7.68 -6.41
CA ALA A 84 -0.93 -6.78 -5.73
C ALA A 84 -0.36 -7.37 -4.42
N PRO A 85 -1.17 -7.89 -3.48
CA PRO A 85 -0.66 -8.59 -2.31
C PRO A 85 0.31 -9.71 -2.64
N LEU A 86 -0.01 -10.58 -3.62
CA LEU A 86 0.88 -11.68 -4.01
C LEU A 86 2.23 -11.17 -4.53
N TRP A 87 2.20 -10.15 -5.37
CA TRP A 87 3.42 -9.56 -5.92
C TRP A 87 4.26 -8.88 -4.84
N LEU A 88 3.64 -8.04 -4.03
CA LEU A 88 4.32 -7.28 -2.98
C LEU A 88 4.90 -8.19 -1.89
N MET A 89 4.20 -9.24 -1.48
CA MET A 89 4.70 -10.20 -0.51
C MET A 89 5.89 -11.00 -1.05
N ARG A 90 5.82 -11.44 -2.31
CA ARG A 90 6.96 -12.12 -2.94
C ARG A 90 8.21 -11.24 -2.90
N LEU A 91 8.07 -9.95 -3.22
CA LEU A 91 9.18 -9.01 -3.14
C LEU A 91 9.62 -8.78 -1.70
N ALA A 92 8.68 -8.51 -0.79
CA ALA A 92 8.96 -8.22 0.62
C ALA A 92 9.72 -9.35 1.33
N LEU A 93 9.46 -10.60 0.95
CA LEU A 93 10.13 -11.78 1.50
C LEU A 93 11.45 -12.13 0.77
N THR A 94 11.82 -11.36 -0.25
CA THR A 94 13.10 -11.54 -0.92
C THR A 94 14.21 -10.95 -0.07
N SER A 95 15.23 -11.75 0.23
CA SER A 95 16.41 -11.32 0.98
C SER A 95 17.69 -11.72 0.27
N ARG A 96 18.77 -10.97 0.50
CA ARG A 96 20.12 -11.27 0.02
C ARG A 96 21.08 -11.27 1.20
N ALA A 97 21.97 -12.27 1.28
CA ALA A 97 23.04 -12.27 2.26
C ALA A 97 24.05 -11.15 1.95
N VAL A 98 24.41 -10.37 2.96
CA VAL A 98 25.43 -9.31 2.88
C VAL A 98 26.81 -9.99 2.90
N GLY A 99 27.66 -9.64 1.96
CA GLY A 99 29.04 -10.20 1.95
C GLY A 99 29.47 -10.91 0.66
N GLY A 100 28.98 -10.46 -0.47
CA GLY A 100 29.51 -10.77 -1.81
C GLY A 100 29.58 -12.27 -2.20
N ARG A 101 28.82 -12.63 -3.20
CA ARG A 101 28.58 -13.98 -3.73
C ARG A 101 27.50 -14.77 -3.00
N GLY A 102 26.43 -14.10 -2.82
CA GLY A 102 25.03 -14.39 -2.38
C GLY A 102 24.70 -15.77 -1.82
N ALA A 103 24.42 -16.71 -2.67
CA ALA A 103 24.03 -18.07 -2.28
C ALA A 103 25.13 -18.86 -1.53
N SER A 104 26.40 -18.53 -1.73
CA SER A 104 27.52 -19.25 -1.13
C SER A 104 27.79 -18.90 0.34
N ALA A 105 27.47 -17.66 0.76
CA ALA A 105 27.65 -17.24 2.16
C ALA A 105 26.52 -17.77 3.04
N ALA A 106 25.27 -17.64 2.58
CA ALA A 106 24.11 -18.21 3.26
C ALA A 106 24.19 -19.76 3.33
N ALA A 107 24.63 -20.42 2.25
CA ALA A 107 24.84 -21.85 2.23
C ALA A 107 26.00 -22.28 3.15
N ARG A 108 27.06 -21.48 3.29
CA ARG A 108 28.14 -21.75 4.25
C ARG A 108 27.68 -21.59 5.71
N ALA A 109 26.93 -20.51 6.01
CA ALA A 109 26.37 -20.30 7.34
C ALA A 109 25.38 -21.43 7.72
N ALA A 110 24.52 -21.84 6.79
CA ALA A 110 23.61 -22.98 7.00
C ALA A 110 24.36 -24.28 7.24
N ARG A 111 25.41 -24.56 6.46
CA ARG A 111 26.27 -25.77 6.66
C ARG A 111 27.05 -25.71 7.97
N ALA A 112 27.52 -24.52 8.37
CA ALA A 112 28.21 -24.34 9.66
C ALA A 112 27.27 -24.60 10.83
N ARG A 113 26.02 -24.10 10.78
CA ARG A 113 24.98 -24.41 11.78
C ARG A 113 24.64 -25.88 11.81
N GLU A 114 24.44 -26.51 10.68
CA GLU A 114 24.14 -27.95 10.59
C GLU A 114 25.30 -28.81 11.09
N ALA A 115 26.55 -28.40 10.84
CA ALA A 115 27.74 -29.06 11.37
C ALA A 115 27.83 -28.88 12.90
N HIS A 116 27.55 -27.67 13.41
CA HIS A 116 27.51 -27.39 14.85
C HIS A 116 26.42 -28.19 15.56
N HIS A 117 25.17 -28.23 15.02
CA HIS A 117 24.10 -29.08 15.57
C HIS A 117 24.46 -30.55 15.59
N ARG A 118 25.18 -31.04 14.58
CA ARG A 118 25.65 -32.43 14.56
C ARG A 118 26.74 -32.68 15.62
N ALA A 119 27.68 -31.74 15.81
CA ALA A 119 28.72 -31.88 16.83
C ALA A 119 28.14 -31.82 18.26
N VAL A 120 27.17 -30.95 18.53
CA VAL A 120 26.42 -30.90 19.80
C VAL A 120 25.64 -32.19 20.02
N ALA A 121 24.96 -32.72 18.99
CA ALA A 121 24.23 -34.01 19.07
C ALA A 121 25.17 -35.22 19.29
N ALA A 122 26.41 -35.11 18.82
CA ALA A 122 27.45 -36.12 19.03
C ALA A 122 28.16 -36.02 20.40
N GLY A 123 27.85 -34.97 21.19
CA GLY A 123 28.51 -34.69 22.47
C GLY A 123 29.97 -34.21 22.33
N GLU A 124 30.36 -33.75 21.18
CA GLU A 124 31.72 -33.28 20.88
C GLU A 124 31.91 -31.78 21.29
N ILE A 125 30.83 -31.03 21.43
CA ILE A 125 30.85 -29.61 21.81
C ILE A 125 29.69 -29.33 22.79
N ASP A 126 29.99 -28.72 23.92
CA ASP A 126 29.00 -28.22 24.88
C ASP A 126 28.66 -26.76 24.56
N GLY A 127 27.39 -26.49 24.32
CA GLY A 127 26.84 -25.13 24.20
C GLY A 127 25.75 -24.97 23.13
N PRO A 128 24.85 -24.00 23.31
CA PRO A 128 23.87 -23.67 22.29
C PRO A 128 24.55 -23.08 21.05
N PRO A 129 23.94 -23.19 19.84
CA PRO A 129 24.49 -22.65 18.59
C PRO A 129 24.48 -21.11 18.49
N ASP A 130 24.30 -20.41 19.62
CA ASP A 130 24.08 -18.97 19.70
C ASP A 130 25.32 -18.11 19.34
N ASP A 131 26.51 -18.69 19.31
CA ASP A 131 27.75 -17.97 18.97
C ASP A 131 28.08 -17.93 17.47
N LEU A 132 27.29 -18.56 16.63
CA LEU A 132 27.48 -18.46 15.17
C LEU A 132 26.84 -17.15 14.66
N PRO A 133 27.62 -16.22 14.07
CA PRO A 133 27.06 -14.98 13.57
C PRO A 133 25.94 -15.28 12.58
N GLU A 134 24.77 -14.72 12.87
CA GLU A 134 23.67 -14.79 11.92
C GLU A 134 24.12 -14.13 10.61
N PRO A 135 23.84 -14.75 9.45
CA PRO A 135 24.15 -14.13 8.19
C PRO A 135 23.41 -12.80 8.12
N GLU A 136 24.13 -11.70 8.05
CA GLU A 136 23.56 -10.39 7.84
C GLU A 136 22.78 -10.42 6.51
N VAL A 137 21.47 -10.22 6.57
CA VAL A 137 20.57 -10.31 5.41
C VAL A 137 20.01 -8.93 5.09
N THR A 138 20.18 -8.50 3.85
CA THR A 138 19.52 -7.30 3.34
C THR A 138 18.17 -7.70 2.74
N TRP A 139 17.11 -7.16 3.27
CA TRP A 139 15.75 -7.36 2.78
C TRP A 139 15.44 -6.45 1.59
N TYR A 140 14.45 -6.83 0.80
CA TYR A 140 13.98 -5.99 -0.30
C TYR A 140 13.60 -4.59 0.22
N PRO A 141 14.10 -3.50 -0.41
CA PRO A 141 13.93 -2.14 0.10
C PRO A 141 12.47 -1.72 0.20
N PRO A 142 12.01 -1.15 1.35
CA PRO A 142 10.62 -0.74 1.52
C PRO A 142 10.20 0.34 0.52
N GLY A 143 11.11 1.23 0.12
CA GLY A 143 10.83 2.22 -0.91
C GLY A 143 10.44 1.62 -2.25
N LEU A 144 11.05 0.51 -2.64
CA LEU A 144 10.69 -0.18 -3.88
C LEU A 144 9.32 -0.87 -3.78
N LEU A 145 8.88 -1.30 -2.59
CA LEU A 145 7.50 -1.80 -2.39
C LEU A 145 6.48 -0.69 -2.63
N VAL A 146 6.75 0.54 -2.14
CA VAL A 146 5.91 1.71 -2.42
C VAL A 146 5.89 2.03 -3.91
N VAL A 147 7.05 1.99 -4.59
CA VAL A 147 7.16 2.21 -6.04
C VAL A 147 6.31 1.20 -6.82
N TRP A 148 6.40 -0.10 -6.50
CA TRP A 148 5.58 -1.13 -7.14
C TRP A 148 4.08 -0.95 -6.89
N THR A 149 3.69 -0.65 -5.64
CA THR A 149 2.28 -0.39 -5.31
C THR A 149 1.76 0.82 -6.08
N THR A 150 2.57 1.88 -6.19
CA THR A 150 2.24 3.08 -6.98
C THR A 150 2.13 2.77 -8.47
N ALA A 151 3.03 1.95 -9.01
CA ALA A 151 2.98 1.55 -10.42
C ALA A 151 1.70 0.74 -10.74
N ILE A 152 1.30 -0.16 -9.83
CA ILE A 152 0.03 -0.91 -9.97
C ILE A 152 -1.16 0.05 -9.90
N ALA A 153 -1.20 0.96 -8.91
CA ALA A 153 -2.27 1.95 -8.78
C ALA A 153 -2.38 2.86 -10.01
N ALA A 154 -1.24 3.34 -10.52
CA ALA A 154 -1.18 4.13 -11.74
C ALA A 154 -1.67 3.35 -12.97
N SER A 155 -1.32 2.07 -13.07
CA SER A 155 -1.80 1.19 -14.15
C SER A 155 -3.31 0.98 -14.09
N LEU A 156 -3.87 0.70 -12.91
CA LEU A 156 -5.31 0.57 -12.69
C LEU A 156 -6.04 1.88 -13.04
N LEU A 157 -5.49 3.03 -12.64
CA LEU A 157 -6.00 4.34 -12.98
C LEU A 157 -6.02 4.56 -14.50
N LEU A 158 -4.91 4.30 -15.20
CA LEU A 158 -4.82 4.46 -16.65
C LEU A 158 -5.77 3.54 -17.39
N ILE A 159 -5.93 2.29 -16.96
CA ILE A 159 -6.91 1.36 -17.49
C ILE A 159 -8.33 1.90 -17.28
N SER A 160 -8.63 2.44 -16.11
CA SER A 160 -9.92 3.07 -15.80
C SER A 160 -10.19 4.26 -16.72
N ILE A 161 -9.22 5.17 -16.88
CA ILE A 161 -9.35 6.33 -17.80
C ILE A 161 -9.56 5.85 -19.24
N LEU A 162 -8.76 4.89 -19.69
CA LEU A 162 -8.90 4.34 -21.05
C LEU A 162 -10.28 3.69 -21.26
N SER A 163 -10.80 2.97 -20.27
CA SER A 163 -12.15 2.39 -20.35
C SER A 163 -13.25 3.46 -20.46
N MET A 164 -13.03 4.65 -19.89
CA MET A 164 -13.95 5.78 -20.01
C MET A 164 -13.94 6.38 -21.42
N THR A 165 -12.79 6.34 -22.12
CA THR A 165 -12.68 6.89 -23.47
C THR A 165 -13.18 5.93 -24.55
N VAL A 166 -13.09 4.62 -24.29
CA VAL A 166 -13.40 3.57 -25.28
C VAL A 166 -14.85 3.08 -25.19
N THR A 167 -15.49 3.17 -24.02
CA THR A 167 -16.88 2.72 -23.80
C THR A 167 -17.80 3.87 -23.47
N GLU A 168 -18.93 3.99 -24.22
CA GLU A 168 -19.97 5.01 -23.95
C GLU A 168 -20.53 4.92 -22.51
N ASN A 169 -20.44 3.74 -21.89
CA ASN A 169 -20.89 3.45 -20.52
C ASN A 169 -19.74 3.28 -19.52
N GLY A 170 -18.55 3.82 -19.77
CA GLY A 170 -17.44 3.78 -18.83
C GLY A 170 -17.80 4.36 -17.45
N LEU A 171 -16.85 4.43 -16.52
CA LEU A 171 -17.07 4.93 -15.14
C LEU A 171 -17.78 6.30 -15.13
N ARG A 172 -17.43 7.19 -16.07
CA ARG A 172 -18.11 8.48 -16.23
C ARG A 172 -19.60 8.31 -16.59
N GLY A 173 -19.93 7.36 -17.50
CA GLY A 173 -21.30 7.03 -17.83
C GLY A 173 -22.05 6.45 -16.63
N ALA A 174 -21.44 5.54 -15.87
CA ALA A 174 -22.03 4.96 -14.66
C ALA A 174 -22.32 6.05 -13.61
N ILE A 175 -21.38 6.97 -13.38
CA ILE A 175 -21.58 8.09 -12.43
C ILE A 175 -22.69 9.02 -12.93
N MET A 176 -22.71 9.35 -14.23
CA MET A 176 -23.80 10.16 -14.82
C MET A 176 -25.14 9.47 -14.73
N GLN A 177 -25.19 8.16 -14.90
CA GLN A 177 -26.41 7.37 -14.70
C GLN A 177 -26.87 7.44 -13.24
N MET A 178 -25.98 7.30 -12.25
CA MET A 178 -26.31 7.47 -10.83
C MET A 178 -26.89 8.87 -10.53
N ILE A 179 -26.31 9.91 -11.12
CA ILE A 179 -26.84 11.28 -11.01
C ILE A 179 -28.25 11.39 -11.64
N ASN A 180 -28.44 10.78 -12.81
CA ASN A 180 -29.70 10.86 -13.54
C ASN A 180 -30.82 9.98 -12.95
N THR A 181 -30.45 8.88 -12.25
CA THR A 181 -31.44 8.00 -11.58
C THR A 181 -31.93 8.51 -10.24
N GLY A 182 -31.49 9.71 -9.81
CA GLY A 182 -31.98 10.35 -8.60
C GLY A 182 -31.40 9.75 -7.31
N ILE A 183 -30.36 8.91 -7.37
CA ILE A 183 -29.66 8.41 -6.18
C ILE A 183 -29.03 9.58 -5.38
N VAL A 184 -28.68 10.67 -6.08
CA VAL A 184 -28.26 11.92 -5.46
C VAL A 184 -29.39 12.93 -5.61
N ASP A 185 -29.90 13.45 -4.49
CA ASP A 185 -30.90 14.52 -4.52
C ASP A 185 -30.28 15.84 -5.00
N THR A 186 -30.41 16.07 -6.30
CA THR A 186 -29.89 17.28 -6.94
C THR A 186 -30.63 18.54 -6.50
N GLY A 187 -31.88 18.42 -5.99
CA GLY A 187 -32.66 19.55 -5.49
C GLY A 187 -32.14 20.04 -4.13
N GLU A 188 -31.84 19.11 -3.22
CA GLU A 188 -31.22 19.48 -1.93
C GLU A 188 -29.81 20.02 -2.13
N LEU A 189 -29.02 19.37 -2.98
CA LEU A 189 -27.67 19.87 -3.32
C LEU A 189 -27.72 21.28 -3.90
N GLY A 190 -28.69 21.59 -4.79
CA GLY A 190 -28.89 22.94 -5.33
C GLY A 190 -29.13 23.97 -4.23
N ARG A 191 -30.04 23.69 -3.31
CA ARG A 191 -30.29 24.59 -2.17
C ARG A 191 -29.05 24.84 -1.29
N VAL A 192 -28.23 23.82 -1.08
CA VAL A 192 -26.99 23.94 -0.29
C VAL A 192 -25.96 24.78 -1.05
N LEU A 193 -25.82 24.59 -2.36
CA LEU A 193 -24.89 25.36 -3.19
C LEU A 193 -25.29 26.85 -3.24
N ASP A 194 -26.59 27.13 -3.48
CA ASP A 194 -27.14 28.49 -3.50
C ASP A 194 -26.98 29.18 -2.13
N ALA A 195 -27.28 28.47 -1.03
CA ALA A 195 -27.12 29.01 0.32
C ALA A 195 -25.68 29.34 0.68
N ARG A 196 -24.72 28.71 0.01
CA ARG A 196 -23.28 28.98 0.16
C ARG A 196 -22.72 29.95 -0.86
N GLY A 197 -23.55 30.50 -1.75
CA GLY A 197 -23.16 31.47 -2.77
C GLY A 197 -22.41 30.87 -3.96
N PHE A 198 -22.53 29.57 -4.21
CA PHE A 198 -21.96 28.93 -5.40
C PHE A 198 -22.95 29.03 -6.56
N ASP A 199 -22.61 29.82 -7.57
CA ASP A 199 -23.36 29.92 -8.83
C ASP A 199 -22.96 28.79 -9.79
N ILE A 200 -23.26 27.54 -9.39
CA ILE A 200 -22.98 26.34 -10.17
C ILE A 200 -24.17 25.38 -10.10
N SER A 201 -24.57 24.86 -11.25
CA SER A 201 -25.65 23.84 -11.25
C SER A 201 -25.21 22.58 -10.51
N PRO A 202 -26.12 21.91 -9.76
CA PRO A 202 -25.83 20.65 -9.07
C PRO A 202 -25.23 19.58 -9.99
N ARG A 203 -25.69 19.49 -11.22
CA ARG A 203 -25.17 18.54 -12.22
C ARG A 203 -23.73 18.87 -12.61
N ALA A 204 -23.40 20.14 -12.84
CA ALA A 204 -22.03 20.55 -13.17
C ALA A 204 -21.08 20.31 -11.98
N PHE A 205 -21.53 20.58 -10.75
CA PHE A 205 -20.80 20.29 -9.52
C PHE A 205 -20.50 18.79 -9.38
N LEU A 206 -21.52 17.92 -9.54
CA LEU A 206 -21.35 16.48 -9.47
C LEU A 206 -20.48 15.94 -10.60
N ALA A 207 -20.59 16.47 -11.81
CA ALA A 207 -19.72 16.12 -12.93
C ALA A 207 -18.27 16.49 -12.66
N GLY A 208 -18.03 17.64 -12.03
CA GLY A 208 -16.72 18.06 -11.54
C GLY A 208 -16.12 17.07 -10.54
N ILE A 209 -16.89 16.70 -9.51
CA ILE A 209 -16.46 15.70 -8.51
C ILE A 209 -16.20 14.34 -9.17
N ALA A 210 -17.08 13.91 -10.09
CA ALA A 210 -16.95 12.64 -10.81
C ALA A 210 -15.60 12.52 -11.54
N SER A 211 -15.05 13.62 -12.03
CA SER A 211 -13.74 13.64 -12.68
C SER A 211 -12.58 13.26 -11.74
N PHE A 212 -12.72 13.47 -10.43
CA PHE A 212 -11.69 13.12 -9.45
C PHE A 212 -11.82 11.67 -8.92
N VAL A 213 -12.95 11.01 -9.15
CA VAL A 213 -13.24 9.68 -8.60
C VAL A 213 -12.18 8.64 -8.98
N PRO A 214 -11.70 8.52 -10.24
CA PRO A 214 -10.69 7.53 -10.59
C PRO A 214 -9.36 7.76 -9.86
N ALA A 215 -8.90 9.00 -9.80
CA ALA A 215 -7.65 9.37 -9.11
C ALA A 215 -7.78 9.14 -7.60
N MET A 216 -8.91 9.50 -7.02
CA MET A 216 -9.20 9.30 -5.59
C MET A 216 -9.28 7.81 -5.26
N ALA A 217 -9.97 7.00 -6.07
CA ALA A 217 -10.07 5.56 -5.88
C ALA A 217 -8.70 4.87 -5.97
N ALA A 218 -7.88 5.22 -6.97
CA ALA A 218 -6.53 4.68 -7.12
C ALA A 218 -5.60 5.10 -5.97
N SER A 219 -5.68 6.37 -5.52
CA SER A 219 -4.91 6.88 -4.37
C SER A 219 -5.30 6.19 -3.07
N LEU A 220 -6.59 6.02 -2.84
CA LEU A 220 -7.11 5.34 -1.65
C LEU A 220 -6.74 3.87 -1.65
N TRP A 221 -6.86 3.19 -2.80
CA TRP A 221 -6.42 1.81 -2.97
C TRP A 221 -4.91 1.65 -2.67
N LEU A 222 -4.07 2.55 -3.17
CA LEU A 222 -2.63 2.58 -2.88
C LEU A 222 -2.36 2.68 -1.39
N ILE A 223 -2.97 3.66 -0.71
CA ILE A 223 -2.82 3.89 0.73
C ILE A 223 -3.27 2.66 1.51
N MET A 224 -4.45 2.12 1.18
CA MET A 224 -5.02 0.97 1.89
C MET A 224 -4.22 -0.31 1.67
N THR A 225 -3.68 -0.54 0.47
CA THR A 225 -2.81 -1.68 0.18
C THR A 225 -1.53 -1.63 1.04
N LEU A 226 -0.87 -0.47 1.11
CA LEU A 226 0.31 -0.28 1.97
C LEU A 226 -0.04 -0.38 3.45
N ALA A 227 -1.18 0.18 3.87
CA ALA A 227 -1.66 0.09 5.25
C ALA A 227 -1.96 -1.37 5.65
N ASN A 228 -2.64 -2.14 4.80
CA ASN A 228 -2.90 -3.56 5.04
C ASN A 228 -1.60 -4.37 5.19
N MET A 229 -0.62 -4.12 4.32
CA MET A 229 0.69 -4.77 4.42
C MET A 229 1.39 -4.42 5.75
N MET A 230 1.35 -3.15 6.17
CA MET A 230 1.93 -2.71 7.45
C MET A 230 1.18 -3.31 8.65
N VAL A 231 -0.15 -3.30 8.62
CA VAL A 231 -0.98 -3.88 9.70
C VAL A 231 -0.73 -5.39 9.81
N ALA A 232 -0.66 -6.11 8.67
CA ALA A 232 -0.31 -7.53 8.66
C ALA A 232 1.06 -7.78 9.31
N GLN A 233 2.08 -6.98 8.95
CA GLN A 233 3.41 -7.07 9.55
C GLN A 233 3.37 -6.83 11.07
N LEU A 234 2.66 -5.80 11.54
CA LEU A 234 2.53 -5.49 12.96
C LEU A 234 1.83 -6.62 13.74
N ILE A 235 0.78 -7.21 13.16
CA ILE A 235 0.10 -8.37 13.75
C ILE A 235 1.07 -9.54 13.87
N LEU A 236 1.82 -9.85 12.82
CA LEU A 236 2.76 -10.98 12.80
C LEU A 236 3.93 -10.77 13.77
N VAL A 237 4.42 -9.54 13.92
CA VAL A 237 5.44 -9.20 14.94
C VAL A 237 4.91 -9.48 16.34
N ARG A 238 3.67 -9.04 16.65
CA ARG A 238 3.04 -9.31 17.95
C ARG A 238 2.81 -10.80 18.21
N LEU A 239 2.59 -11.58 17.16
CA LEU A 239 2.41 -13.04 17.25
C LEU A 239 3.75 -13.81 17.25
N GLY A 240 4.90 -13.12 17.15
CA GLY A 240 6.22 -13.77 17.03
C GLY A 240 6.40 -14.60 15.75
N ARG A 241 5.68 -14.23 14.67
CA ARG A 241 5.68 -14.95 13.38
C ARG A 241 6.12 -14.10 12.19
N ALA A 242 6.67 -12.92 12.45
CA ALA A 242 7.19 -12.09 11.38
C ALA A 242 8.43 -12.71 10.74
N ALA A 243 8.38 -12.97 9.44
CA ALA A 243 9.50 -13.55 8.67
C ALA A 243 10.62 -12.52 8.38
N ARG A 244 10.32 -11.23 8.49
CA ARG A 244 11.28 -10.12 8.31
C ARG A 244 11.12 -9.08 9.42
N PRO A 245 12.17 -8.31 9.74
CA PRO A 245 12.05 -7.16 10.64
C PRO A 245 11.12 -6.10 10.05
N THR A 246 10.44 -5.34 10.90
CA THR A 246 9.58 -4.25 10.45
C THR A 246 10.44 -3.11 9.88
N PRO A 247 10.21 -2.72 8.62
CA PRO A 247 11.00 -1.64 8.01
C PRO A 247 10.74 -0.30 8.73
N SER A 248 11.79 0.49 8.89
CA SER A 248 11.66 1.85 9.42
C SER A 248 11.15 2.79 8.32
N ILE A 249 10.09 3.55 8.62
CA ILE A 249 9.61 4.61 7.74
C ILE A 249 10.71 5.66 7.47
N ALA A 250 11.57 5.92 8.44
CA ALA A 250 12.65 6.90 8.30
C ALA A 250 13.70 6.53 7.23
N GLU A 251 13.79 5.24 6.86
CA GLU A 251 14.71 4.72 5.83
C GLU A 251 14.11 4.70 4.42
N LEU A 252 12.90 5.22 4.25
CA LEU A 252 12.20 5.21 2.97
C LEU A 252 12.98 6.01 1.92
N ARG A 253 13.44 5.35 0.85
CA ARG A 253 14.17 5.97 -0.27
C ARG A 253 13.59 5.50 -1.58
N TYR A 254 13.51 6.38 -2.57
CA TYR A 254 13.01 6.06 -3.91
C TYR A 254 14.12 6.18 -4.96
N PRO A 255 14.07 5.38 -6.05
CA PRO A 255 14.97 5.53 -7.18
C PRO A 255 14.84 6.91 -7.83
N LYS A 256 15.94 7.50 -8.26
CA LYS A 256 15.97 8.84 -8.89
C LYS A 256 15.03 8.94 -10.10
N LEU A 257 14.94 7.88 -10.91
CA LEU A 257 14.03 7.84 -12.06
C LEU A 257 12.56 7.95 -11.63
N PHE A 258 12.17 7.27 -10.55
CA PHE A 258 10.81 7.36 -10.01
C PHE A 258 10.48 8.78 -9.57
N LEU A 259 11.45 9.50 -8.98
CA LEU A 259 11.29 10.88 -8.56
C LEU A 259 11.03 11.86 -9.71
N ALA A 260 11.40 11.52 -10.94
CA ALA A 260 11.16 12.36 -12.12
C ALA A 260 9.73 12.20 -12.69
N ILE A 261 9.04 11.11 -12.37
CA ILE A 261 7.72 10.79 -12.97
C ILE A 261 6.64 11.77 -12.46
N PHE A 262 6.69 12.18 -11.19
CA PHE A 262 5.72 13.12 -10.63
C PHE A 262 5.79 14.50 -11.29
N PRO A 263 6.95 15.20 -11.37
CA PRO A 263 7.06 16.45 -12.13
C PRO A 263 6.62 16.30 -13.59
N ALA A 264 6.96 15.18 -14.24
CA ALA A 264 6.51 14.93 -15.61
C ALA A 264 4.97 14.85 -15.68
N SER A 265 4.31 14.15 -14.76
CA SER A 265 2.83 14.08 -14.73
C SER A 265 2.18 15.44 -14.50
N LEU A 266 2.81 16.32 -13.71
CA LEU A 266 2.34 17.69 -13.53
C LEU A 266 2.44 18.50 -14.83
N LEU A 267 3.50 18.32 -15.63
CA LEU A 267 3.61 18.97 -16.94
C LEU A 267 2.50 18.48 -17.88
N PHE A 268 2.20 17.18 -17.87
CA PHE A 268 1.08 16.64 -18.65
C PHE A 268 -0.29 17.18 -18.21
N ALA A 269 -0.46 17.53 -16.93
CA ALA A 269 -1.70 18.10 -16.41
C ALA A 269 -2.07 19.46 -17.03
N PHE A 270 -1.12 20.17 -17.63
CA PHE A 270 -1.37 21.44 -18.35
C PHE A 270 -1.82 21.24 -19.80
N LEU A 271 -1.79 20.02 -20.31
CA LEU A 271 -2.29 19.73 -21.66
C LEU A 271 -3.83 19.79 -21.70
N PRO A 272 -4.43 20.16 -22.83
CA PRO A 272 -5.88 20.14 -22.97
C PRO A 272 -6.42 18.71 -23.08
N GLY A 273 -7.72 18.54 -22.75
CA GLY A 273 -8.49 17.30 -22.97
C GLY A 273 -8.06 16.13 -22.08
N GLU A 274 -8.16 14.92 -22.61
CA GLU A 274 -7.92 13.67 -21.88
C GLU A 274 -6.47 13.52 -21.42
N ALA A 275 -5.51 14.08 -22.13
CA ALA A 275 -4.11 14.05 -21.75
C ALA A 275 -3.87 14.86 -20.47
N GLY A 276 -4.44 16.04 -20.36
CA GLY A 276 -4.37 16.84 -19.15
C GLY A 276 -5.09 16.17 -17.97
N PHE A 277 -6.25 15.59 -18.21
CA PHE A 277 -6.99 14.83 -17.22
C PHE A 277 -6.17 13.63 -16.70
N ALA A 278 -5.57 12.85 -17.60
CA ALA A 278 -4.71 11.72 -17.24
C ALA A 278 -3.47 12.19 -16.45
N GLY A 279 -2.82 13.28 -16.88
CA GLY A 279 -1.68 13.88 -16.20
C GLY A 279 -2.01 14.32 -14.78
N ALA A 280 -3.10 15.06 -14.59
CA ALA A 280 -3.57 15.50 -13.27
C ALA A 280 -3.93 14.32 -12.35
N SER A 281 -4.60 13.32 -12.90
CA SER A 281 -4.98 12.12 -12.17
C SER A 281 -3.76 11.29 -11.74
N LEU A 282 -2.77 11.13 -12.62
CA LEU A 282 -1.50 10.48 -12.31
C LEU A 282 -0.72 11.28 -11.25
N ALA A 283 -0.69 12.62 -11.35
CA ALA A 283 -0.03 13.45 -10.36
C ALA A 283 -0.64 13.25 -8.96
N ALA A 284 -1.97 13.11 -8.86
CA ALA A 284 -2.62 12.85 -7.58
C ALA A 284 -2.18 11.50 -6.96
N VAL A 285 -2.09 10.43 -7.74
CA VAL A 285 -1.60 9.13 -7.28
C VAL A 285 -0.12 9.17 -6.92
N LEU A 286 0.70 9.79 -7.78
CA LEU A 286 2.15 9.92 -7.57
C LEU A 286 2.51 10.87 -6.42
N PHE A 287 1.60 11.73 -5.98
CA PHE A 287 1.78 12.56 -4.80
C PHE A 287 1.89 11.73 -3.51
N ILE A 288 1.21 10.59 -3.41
CA ILE A 288 1.19 9.75 -2.21
C ILE A 288 2.60 9.28 -1.78
N PRO A 289 3.48 8.76 -2.66
CA PRO A 289 4.87 8.47 -2.30
C PRO A 289 5.62 9.67 -1.71
N TYR A 290 5.42 10.87 -2.23
CA TYR A 290 6.06 12.08 -1.69
C TYR A 290 5.50 12.46 -0.32
N PHE A 291 4.20 12.30 -0.11
CA PHE A 291 3.60 12.45 1.20
C PHE A 291 4.20 11.47 2.22
N LEU A 292 4.38 10.19 1.85
CA LEU A 292 5.04 9.19 2.70
C LEU A 292 6.50 9.56 2.97
N LEU A 293 7.21 10.11 1.99
CA LEU A 293 8.58 10.57 2.15
C LEU A 293 8.66 11.77 3.11
N GLY A 294 7.70 12.70 3.02
CA GLY A 294 7.57 13.82 3.95
C GLY A 294 7.31 13.36 5.39
N LEU A 295 6.44 12.38 5.58
CA LEU A 295 6.26 11.73 6.89
C LEU A 295 7.56 11.10 7.37
N ALA A 296 8.29 10.39 6.50
CA ALA A 296 9.60 9.82 6.82
C ALA A 296 10.59 10.88 7.29
N THR A 297 10.62 12.03 6.62
CA THR A 297 11.47 13.17 6.96
C THR A 297 11.11 13.75 8.33
N ILE A 298 9.82 13.94 8.63
CA ILE A 298 9.35 14.41 9.93
C ILE A 298 9.74 13.43 11.04
N HIS A 299 9.51 12.14 10.83
CA HIS A 299 9.89 11.11 11.79
C HIS A 299 11.39 11.01 12.01
N ALA A 300 12.19 11.16 10.95
CA ALA A 300 13.66 11.14 11.05
C ALA A 300 14.18 12.35 11.86
N ILE A 301 13.80 13.55 11.49
CA ILE A 301 14.26 14.79 12.14
C ILE A 301 13.78 14.87 13.59
N SER A 302 12.54 14.46 13.86
CA SER A 302 11.98 14.50 15.22
C SER A 302 12.61 13.51 16.20
N ARG A 303 13.40 12.54 15.74
CA ARG A 303 14.05 11.55 16.65
C ARG A 303 14.89 12.19 17.75
N ARG A 304 15.50 13.34 17.47
CA ARG A 304 16.38 14.08 18.39
C ARG A 304 15.65 15.06 19.31
N TRP A 305 14.34 15.24 19.14
CA TRP A 305 13.60 16.22 19.93
C TRP A 305 13.21 15.64 21.30
N GLN A 306 13.47 16.40 22.36
CA GLN A 306 13.10 16.01 23.73
C GLN A 306 11.58 15.81 23.87
N ALA A 307 10.79 16.70 23.25
CA ALA A 307 9.31 16.64 23.24
C ALA A 307 8.75 15.92 21.98
N ARG A 308 9.43 14.91 21.46
CA ARG A 308 9.05 14.21 20.22
C ARG A 308 7.60 13.73 20.22
N SER A 309 7.15 13.10 21.32
CA SER A 309 5.78 12.57 21.40
C SER A 309 4.75 13.69 21.27
N ALA A 310 4.91 14.81 22.00
CA ALA A 310 4.02 15.96 21.92
C ALA A 310 4.04 16.61 20.52
N ALA A 311 5.23 16.76 19.92
CA ALA A 311 5.39 17.32 18.60
C ALA A 311 4.68 16.46 17.52
N LEU A 312 4.86 15.14 17.55
CA LEU A 312 4.17 14.22 16.64
C LEU A 312 2.66 14.20 16.86
N THR A 313 2.19 14.23 18.12
CA THR A 313 0.77 14.33 18.44
C THR A 313 0.18 15.62 17.85
N GLY A 314 0.81 16.77 18.08
CA GLY A 314 0.40 18.05 17.51
C GLY A 314 0.39 18.03 15.98
N PHE A 315 1.42 17.47 15.37
CA PHE A 315 1.52 17.31 13.91
C PHE A 315 0.37 16.46 13.34
N TYR A 316 0.11 15.27 13.92
CA TYR A 316 -0.97 14.41 13.42
C TYR A 316 -2.36 15.01 13.71
N THR A 317 -2.52 15.73 14.81
CA THR A 317 -3.74 16.50 15.06
C THR A 317 -3.95 17.58 13.99
N ALA A 318 -2.90 18.34 13.67
CA ALA A 318 -2.96 19.32 12.58
C ALA A 318 -3.23 18.67 11.22
N LEU A 319 -2.62 17.51 10.93
CA LEU A 319 -2.85 16.76 9.70
C LEU A 319 -4.32 16.34 9.55
N VAL A 320 -4.97 15.94 10.65
CA VAL A 320 -6.39 15.55 10.64
C VAL A 320 -7.30 16.77 10.52
N LEU A 321 -7.06 17.82 11.31
CA LEU A 321 -7.95 18.98 11.38
C LEU A 321 -7.82 19.93 10.18
N LEU A 322 -6.59 20.08 9.63
CA LEU A 322 -6.27 21.02 8.56
C LEU A 322 -5.98 20.30 7.22
N SER A 323 -6.32 19.03 7.12
CA SER A 323 -6.28 18.32 5.83
C SER A 323 -7.26 19.02 4.84
N PRO A 324 -6.91 19.19 3.55
CA PRO A 324 -5.73 18.68 2.82
C PRO A 324 -4.48 19.57 2.87
N LEU A 325 -4.55 20.79 3.45
CA LEU A 325 -3.45 21.74 3.43
C LEU A 325 -2.14 21.17 4.01
N VAL A 326 -2.24 20.58 5.21
CA VAL A 326 -1.06 19.98 5.88
C VAL A 326 -0.53 18.81 5.06
N ALA A 327 -1.41 18.02 4.44
CA ALA A 327 -0.98 16.92 3.57
C ALA A 327 -0.15 17.40 2.37
N VAL A 328 -0.56 18.52 1.75
CA VAL A 328 0.19 19.13 0.65
C VAL A 328 1.56 19.62 1.14
N LEU A 329 1.63 20.28 2.29
CA LEU A 329 2.91 20.75 2.87
C LEU A 329 3.84 19.56 3.18
N VAL A 330 3.32 18.47 3.71
CA VAL A 330 4.08 17.23 3.96
C VAL A 330 4.60 16.63 2.65
N GLY A 331 3.78 16.59 1.61
CA GLY A 331 4.21 16.13 0.28
C GLY A 331 5.30 17.03 -0.33
N CYS A 332 5.18 18.35 -0.18
CA CYS A 332 6.23 19.31 -0.58
C CYS A 332 7.53 19.10 0.21
N LEU A 333 7.43 18.81 1.52
CA LEU A 333 8.60 18.47 2.33
C LEU A 333 9.26 17.17 1.83
N GLY A 334 8.47 16.15 1.47
CA GLY A 334 8.99 14.92 0.87
C GLY A 334 9.65 15.15 -0.48
N LEU A 335 9.08 16.03 -1.31
CA LEU A 335 9.70 16.44 -2.57
C LEU A 335 11.04 17.16 -2.31
N ALA A 336 11.08 18.09 -1.35
CA ALA A 336 12.31 18.79 -0.95
C ALA A 336 13.36 17.80 -0.43
N ASP A 337 12.98 16.83 0.41
CA ASP A 337 13.90 15.79 0.91
C ASP A 337 14.46 14.93 -0.23
N ALA A 338 13.62 14.54 -1.19
CA ALA A 338 14.02 13.74 -2.35
C ALA A 338 15.12 14.39 -3.20
N TRP A 339 15.10 15.72 -3.31
CA TRP A 339 16.05 16.49 -4.14
C TRP A 339 17.21 17.05 -3.35
N MET A 340 16.98 17.46 -2.09
CA MET A 340 17.95 18.17 -1.26
C MET A 340 18.63 17.29 -0.21
N GLY A 341 18.14 16.04 0.02
CA GLY A 341 18.69 15.13 1.02
C GLY A 341 18.55 15.67 2.45
N LEU A 342 17.37 16.20 2.82
CA LEU A 342 17.18 16.82 4.14
C LEU A 342 17.46 15.87 5.29
N ARG A 343 17.06 14.61 5.18
CA ARG A 343 17.33 13.59 6.20
C ARG A 343 18.82 13.31 6.36
N GLU A 344 19.58 13.27 5.30
CA GLU A 344 21.03 13.08 5.32
C GLU A 344 21.75 14.24 6.01
N ARG A 345 21.24 15.46 5.86
CA ARG A 345 21.81 16.66 6.49
C ARG A 345 21.43 16.82 7.97
N TYR A 346 20.18 16.55 8.33
CA TYR A 346 19.62 16.85 9.64
C TYR A 346 19.47 15.62 10.55
N ALA A 347 19.61 14.39 10.01
CA ALA A 347 19.57 13.13 10.75
C ALA A 347 20.61 12.14 10.21
N PRO A 348 21.92 12.45 10.22
CA PRO A 348 22.97 11.62 9.60
C PRO A 348 23.12 10.24 10.24
N ASP A 349 22.66 10.03 11.49
CA ASP A 349 22.79 8.75 12.19
C ASP A 349 21.90 7.62 11.60
N LEU A 350 21.15 7.89 10.54
CA LEU A 350 20.32 6.90 9.84
C LEU A 350 21.10 6.10 8.77
N GLU A 351 22.36 6.45 8.52
CA GLU A 351 23.19 5.76 7.51
C GLU A 351 23.84 4.46 8.00
N VAL A 352 23.73 4.13 9.29
CA VAL A 352 24.52 3.06 9.94
C VAL A 352 23.65 1.87 10.39
N ALA A 353 22.45 1.71 9.84
CA ALA A 353 21.61 0.56 10.18
C ALA A 353 21.24 -0.26 8.94
#